data_31813bec9794407b7ff2f96426f39faa
#
_entry.id   31813bec9794407b7ff2f96426f39faa
#
_cell.length_a   1.000
_cell.length_b   1.000
_cell.length_c   1.000
_cell.angle_alpha   90.00
_cell.angle_beta   90.00
_cell.angle_gamma   90.00
#
_symmetry.space_group_name_H-M   'P 1'
#
loop_
_entity.id
_entity.type
_entity.pdbx_description
1 polymer ?
#
loop_
_entity_poly.entity_id
_entity_poly.type
_entity_poly.pdbx_seq_one_letter_code
_entity_poly.pdbx_strand_id
1 'polypeptide(L)'
;GDLGWQKRGTFVPEFEASCYNLEKNQLSYIVETEFGYHIIQLLERRGNLVHARHILIKPEITDADLELAKVKMDSVRNLIVKDSLPFGIAVKIYGDKATQSYNNDGRVTNPRSGNTFYEVADLDTDIFFAIDGLKEGGISEPTVFRAPDGSRYYRLIQLQSRTKPHKANLKQDYNKIQAAALEQKKASYTEKWVIERLRSTFLSIDPMYENC
;
A
#
# COMPACT_ATOMS: atom_id res chain seq x y z
N GLY A 1 -24.79 -4.92 -10.07
CA GLY A 1 -25.55 -5.25 -11.23
C GLY A 1 -25.15 -6.57 -11.87
N ASP A 2 -25.42 -6.73 -13.14
CA ASP A 2 -25.06 -7.91 -13.94
C ASP A 2 -23.55 -7.94 -14.19
N LEU A 3 -22.91 -9.09 -13.94
CA LEU A 3 -21.47 -9.30 -14.08
C LEU A 3 -21.08 -10.02 -15.38
N GLY A 4 -22.08 -10.42 -16.17
CA GLY A 4 -21.89 -11.22 -17.37
C GLY A 4 -21.35 -12.62 -17.08
N TRP A 5 -20.82 -13.27 -18.13
CA TRP A 5 -20.20 -14.59 -18.02
C TRP A 5 -18.76 -14.50 -17.51
N GLN A 6 -18.48 -15.17 -16.40
CA GLN A 6 -17.15 -15.17 -15.77
C GLN A 6 -16.63 -16.60 -15.60
N LYS A 7 -15.32 -16.75 -15.75
CA LYS A 7 -14.64 -18.04 -15.56
C LYS A 7 -14.39 -18.31 -14.07
N ARG A 8 -14.19 -19.56 -13.74
CA ARG A 8 -13.69 -19.97 -12.43
C ARG A 8 -12.35 -19.30 -12.12
N GLY A 9 -12.18 -18.80 -10.88
CA GLY A 9 -11.02 -18.06 -10.44
C GLY A 9 -11.05 -16.54 -10.74
N THR A 10 -12.17 -16.03 -11.29
CA THR A 10 -12.32 -14.58 -11.54
C THR A 10 -12.77 -13.82 -10.31
N PHE A 11 -13.62 -14.44 -9.48
CA PHE A 11 -14.15 -13.83 -8.28
C PHE A 11 -13.33 -14.21 -7.05
N VAL A 12 -13.46 -13.43 -5.97
CA VAL A 12 -12.93 -13.80 -4.66
C VAL A 12 -13.56 -15.12 -4.17
N PRO A 13 -12.83 -15.92 -3.37
CA PRO A 13 -13.22 -17.28 -3.03
C PRO A 13 -14.65 -17.40 -2.46
N GLU A 14 -15.02 -16.49 -1.56
CA GLU A 14 -16.33 -16.51 -0.87
C GLU A 14 -17.47 -16.25 -1.86
N PHE A 15 -17.29 -15.29 -2.76
CA PHE A 15 -18.24 -14.95 -3.80
C PHE A 15 -18.37 -16.10 -4.81
N GLU A 16 -17.24 -16.65 -5.25
CA GLU A 16 -17.18 -17.74 -6.20
C GLU A 16 -17.85 -18.99 -5.64
N ALA A 17 -17.51 -19.37 -4.39
CA ALA A 17 -18.14 -20.50 -3.72
C ALA A 17 -19.66 -20.37 -3.66
N SER A 18 -20.14 -19.16 -3.35
CA SER A 18 -21.59 -18.89 -3.36
C SER A 18 -22.20 -19.10 -4.75
N CYS A 19 -21.58 -18.56 -5.82
CA CYS A 19 -22.08 -18.75 -7.19
C CYS A 19 -22.19 -20.22 -7.59
N TYR A 20 -21.22 -21.06 -7.19
CA TYR A 20 -21.24 -22.50 -7.56
C TYR A 20 -22.19 -23.34 -6.71
N ASN A 21 -22.59 -22.86 -5.52
CA ASN A 21 -23.56 -23.53 -4.64
C ASN A 21 -25.03 -23.18 -4.95
N LEU A 22 -25.26 -22.12 -5.73
CA LEU A 22 -26.59 -21.67 -6.10
C LEU A 22 -27.16 -22.49 -7.29
N GLU A 23 -28.47 -22.69 -7.27
CA GLU A 23 -29.22 -23.13 -8.42
C GLU A 23 -29.56 -21.97 -9.36
N LYS A 24 -29.96 -22.30 -10.61
CA LYS A 24 -30.36 -21.28 -11.60
C LYS A 24 -31.49 -20.40 -11.04
N ASN A 25 -31.29 -19.08 -11.12
CA ASN A 25 -32.17 -18.02 -10.60
C ASN A 25 -32.29 -17.94 -9.07
N GLN A 26 -31.55 -18.76 -8.33
CA GLN A 26 -31.53 -18.70 -6.87
C GLN A 26 -30.74 -17.48 -6.38
N LEU A 27 -31.20 -16.91 -5.27
CA LEU A 27 -30.49 -15.86 -4.50
C LEU A 27 -29.67 -16.50 -3.39
N SER A 28 -28.48 -15.94 -3.15
CA SER A 28 -27.66 -16.32 -1.99
C SER A 28 -28.22 -15.73 -0.69
N TYR A 29 -27.77 -16.27 0.44
CA TYR A 29 -27.72 -15.51 1.67
C TYR A 29 -26.73 -14.36 1.54
N ILE A 30 -26.58 -13.53 2.58
CA ILE A 30 -25.56 -12.48 2.61
C ILE A 30 -24.18 -13.14 2.58
N VAL A 31 -23.37 -12.75 1.60
CA VAL A 31 -21.99 -13.21 1.41
C VAL A 31 -21.08 -12.04 1.77
N GLU A 32 -20.24 -12.23 2.78
CA GLU A 32 -19.24 -11.26 3.19
C GLU A 32 -17.94 -11.51 2.43
N THR A 33 -17.33 -10.44 1.91
CA THR A 33 -16.04 -10.46 1.22
C THR A 33 -15.23 -9.22 1.64
N GLU A 34 -13.98 -9.13 1.23
CA GLU A 34 -13.16 -7.92 1.43
C GLU A 34 -13.77 -6.65 0.79
N PHE A 35 -14.68 -6.78 -0.18
CA PHE A 35 -15.37 -5.66 -0.84
C PHE A 35 -16.64 -5.21 -0.12
N GLY A 36 -17.16 -5.98 0.84
CA GLY A 36 -18.38 -5.70 1.56
C GLY A 36 -19.38 -6.88 1.56
N TYR A 37 -20.65 -6.58 1.70
CA TYR A 37 -21.73 -7.55 1.78
C TYR A 37 -22.44 -7.68 0.44
N HIS A 38 -22.58 -8.91 -0.05
CA HIS A 38 -23.20 -9.21 -1.33
C HIS A 38 -24.47 -10.03 -1.16
N ILE A 39 -25.47 -9.76 -2.00
CA ILE A 39 -26.53 -10.69 -2.34
C ILE A 39 -26.33 -11.04 -3.80
N ILE A 40 -26.15 -12.34 -4.09
CA ILE A 40 -25.77 -12.85 -5.40
C ILE A 40 -26.95 -13.63 -5.97
N GLN A 41 -27.24 -13.46 -7.25
CA GLN A 41 -28.15 -14.30 -8.00
C GLN A 41 -27.42 -15.00 -9.13
N LEU A 42 -27.49 -16.33 -9.16
CA LEU A 42 -26.98 -17.09 -10.28
C LEU A 42 -28.05 -17.09 -11.40
N LEU A 43 -27.74 -16.52 -12.54
CA LEU A 43 -28.60 -16.49 -13.71
C LEU A 43 -28.46 -17.78 -14.52
N GLU A 44 -27.22 -18.21 -14.78
CA GLU A 44 -26.93 -19.43 -15.51
C GLU A 44 -25.52 -19.96 -15.21
N ARG A 45 -25.31 -21.27 -15.37
CA ARG A 45 -24.01 -21.92 -15.28
C ARG A 45 -23.78 -22.84 -16.47
N ARG A 46 -22.58 -22.80 -17.08
CA ARG A 46 -22.15 -23.66 -18.18
C ARG A 46 -20.75 -24.17 -17.89
N GLY A 47 -20.66 -25.39 -17.36
CA GLY A 47 -19.37 -25.93 -16.93
C GLY A 47 -18.64 -25.02 -15.92
N ASN A 48 -17.49 -24.48 -16.32
CA ASN A 48 -16.67 -23.57 -15.49
C ASN A 48 -17.04 -22.09 -15.64
N LEU A 49 -18.11 -21.77 -16.38
CA LEU A 49 -18.60 -20.40 -16.56
C LEU A 49 -19.85 -20.18 -15.72
N VAL A 50 -19.91 -19.05 -15.05
CA VAL A 50 -21.08 -18.58 -14.31
C VAL A 50 -21.52 -17.23 -14.83
N HIS A 51 -22.83 -17.04 -15.00
CA HIS A 51 -23.46 -15.76 -15.26
C HIS A 51 -24.24 -15.38 -14.01
N ALA A 52 -23.78 -14.34 -13.32
CA ALA A 52 -24.36 -13.91 -12.06
C ALA A 52 -24.60 -12.39 -12.06
N ARG A 53 -25.53 -11.97 -11.22
CA ARG A 53 -25.69 -10.57 -10.85
C ARG A 53 -25.69 -10.44 -9.34
N HIS A 54 -25.29 -9.25 -8.85
CA HIS A 54 -25.22 -9.01 -7.42
C HIS A 54 -25.65 -7.60 -7.03
N ILE A 55 -25.97 -7.46 -5.76
CA ILE A 55 -26.07 -6.21 -5.04
C ILE A 55 -24.90 -6.20 -4.05
N LEU A 56 -24.09 -5.15 -4.08
CA LEU A 56 -23.00 -4.92 -3.12
C LEU A 56 -23.37 -3.75 -2.22
N ILE A 57 -23.27 -3.96 -0.92
CA ILE A 57 -23.37 -2.90 0.10
C ILE A 57 -22.03 -2.81 0.80
N LYS A 58 -21.39 -1.65 0.70
CA LYS A 58 -20.20 -1.30 1.50
C LYS A 58 -20.67 -0.54 2.72
N PRO A 59 -20.38 -1.03 3.95
CA PRO A 59 -20.60 -0.22 5.15
C PRO A 59 -19.71 1.03 5.10
N GLU A 60 -20.28 2.17 5.39
CA GLU A 60 -19.51 3.39 5.58
C GLU A 60 -18.96 3.43 7.01
N ILE A 61 -17.68 3.82 7.15
CA ILE A 61 -17.08 4.05 8.45
C ILE A 61 -17.66 5.35 9.02
N THR A 62 -18.43 5.25 10.08
CA THR A 62 -19.03 6.40 10.75
C THR A 62 -18.04 7.09 11.69
N ASP A 63 -18.35 8.31 12.11
CA ASP A 63 -17.52 9.02 13.10
C ASP A 63 -17.54 8.31 14.46
N ALA A 64 -18.63 7.61 14.79
CA ALA A 64 -18.70 6.77 16.00
C ALA A 64 -17.73 5.58 15.93
N ASP A 65 -17.60 4.94 14.77
CA ASP A 65 -16.63 3.85 14.58
C ASP A 65 -15.19 4.36 14.71
N LEU A 66 -14.92 5.56 14.20
CA LEU A 66 -13.61 6.21 14.37
C LEU A 66 -13.31 6.52 15.84
N GLU A 67 -14.27 7.00 16.60
CA GLU A 67 -14.05 7.27 18.02
C GLU A 67 -13.77 5.99 18.81
N LEU A 68 -14.49 4.90 18.52
CA LEU A 68 -14.20 3.58 19.10
C LEU A 68 -12.80 3.09 18.72
N ALA A 69 -12.41 3.26 17.46
CA ALA A 69 -11.08 2.91 16.99
C ALA A 69 -9.99 3.73 17.70
N LYS A 70 -10.22 5.03 17.92
CA LYS A 70 -9.30 5.90 18.66
C LYS A 70 -9.11 5.44 20.11
N VAL A 71 -10.20 5.19 20.82
CA VAL A 71 -10.15 4.70 22.22
C VAL A 71 -9.35 3.39 22.30
N LYS A 72 -9.54 2.48 21.34
CA LYS A 72 -8.78 1.24 21.24
C LYS A 72 -7.29 1.52 21.00
N MET A 73 -6.98 2.43 20.08
CA MET A 73 -5.58 2.80 19.76
C MET A 73 -4.90 3.50 20.94
N ASP A 74 -5.59 4.35 21.69
CA ASP A 74 -5.08 4.96 22.93
C ASP A 74 -4.74 3.89 23.97
N SER A 75 -5.59 2.88 24.10
CA SER A 75 -5.34 1.75 25.01
C SER A 75 -4.10 0.96 24.62
N VAL A 76 -3.94 0.65 23.31
CA VAL A 76 -2.75 -0.04 22.77
C VAL A 76 -1.51 0.80 22.98
N ARG A 77 -1.56 2.11 22.65
CA ARG A 77 -0.47 3.05 22.88
C ARG A 77 -0.01 3.05 24.34
N ASN A 78 -0.95 3.10 25.28
CA ASN A 78 -0.65 3.09 26.71
C ASN A 78 0.08 1.80 27.13
N LEU A 79 -0.27 0.64 26.58
CA LEU A 79 0.43 -0.61 26.84
C LEU A 79 1.88 -0.57 26.33
N ILE A 80 2.10 0.03 25.16
CA ILE A 80 3.43 0.13 24.57
C ILE A 80 4.28 1.15 25.34
N VAL A 81 3.72 2.32 25.66
CA VAL A 81 4.44 3.39 26.41
C VAL A 81 4.83 2.92 27.81
N LYS A 82 4.03 2.08 28.45
CA LYS A 82 4.34 1.47 29.76
C LYS A 82 5.30 0.28 29.66
N ASP A 83 5.86 0.02 28.50
CA ASP A 83 6.74 -1.14 28.22
C ASP A 83 6.12 -2.52 28.57
N SER A 84 4.78 -2.56 28.60
CA SER A 84 4.04 -3.81 28.86
C SER A 84 3.82 -4.63 27.58
N LEU A 85 3.97 -4.02 26.41
CA LEU A 85 3.76 -4.65 25.11
C LEU A 85 4.76 -4.09 24.09
N PRO A 86 5.69 -4.90 23.55
CA PRO A 86 6.58 -4.48 22.47
C PRO A 86 5.80 -4.06 21.23
N PHE A 87 6.27 -3.00 20.54
CA PHE A 87 5.58 -2.44 19.37
C PHE A 87 5.33 -3.49 18.27
N GLY A 88 6.33 -4.33 17.92
CA GLY A 88 6.17 -5.39 16.93
C GLY A 88 5.13 -6.44 17.30
N ILE A 89 4.99 -6.76 18.59
CA ILE A 89 3.94 -7.67 19.08
C ILE A 89 2.57 -6.98 19.01
N ALA A 90 2.48 -5.69 19.36
CA ALA A 90 1.24 -4.92 19.20
C ALA A 90 0.75 -4.92 17.75
N VAL A 91 1.67 -4.78 16.78
CA VAL A 91 1.34 -4.87 15.35
C VAL A 91 0.75 -6.22 14.99
N LYS A 92 1.29 -7.32 15.52
CA LYS A 92 0.77 -8.68 15.26
C LYS A 92 -0.63 -8.92 15.87
N ILE A 93 -0.91 -8.31 17.01
CA ILE A 93 -2.19 -8.52 17.72
C ILE A 93 -3.28 -7.58 17.17
N TYR A 94 -2.94 -6.32 16.94
CA TYR A 94 -3.92 -5.25 16.64
C TYR A 94 -3.79 -4.65 15.26
N GLY A 95 -2.68 -4.92 14.54
CA GLY A 95 -2.40 -4.34 13.23
C GLY A 95 -3.26 -4.94 12.12
N ASP A 96 -3.45 -4.17 11.07
CA ASP A 96 -4.10 -4.61 9.86
C ASP A 96 -3.18 -5.54 9.06
N LYS A 97 -3.65 -6.77 8.82
CA LYS A 97 -2.91 -7.84 8.11
C LYS A 97 -2.63 -7.51 6.64
N ALA A 98 -3.40 -6.60 6.05
CA ALA A 98 -3.22 -6.16 4.67
C ALA A 98 -2.06 -5.18 4.50
N THR A 99 -1.54 -4.60 5.60
CA THR A 99 -0.46 -3.63 5.53
C THR A 99 0.91 -4.29 5.41
N GLN A 100 1.82 -3.65 4.66
CA GLN A 100 3.22 -4.10 4.54
C GLN A 100 3.90 -4.24 5.91
N SER A 101 3.63 -3.31 6.82
CA SER A 101 4.23 -3.26 8.15
C SER A 101 3.84 -4.46 9.02
N TYR A 102 2.68 -5.08 8.81
CA TYR A 102 2.24 -6.25 9.57
C TYR A 102 3.23 -7.41 9.48
N ASN A 103 3.76 -7.69 8.30
CA ASN A 103 4.72 -8.78 8.07
C ASN A 103 6.18 -8.40 8.33
N ASN A 104 6.44 -7.14 8.71
CA ASN A 104 7.76 -6.58 8.94
C ASN A 104 7.91 -5.96 10.35
N ASP A 105 7.25 -6.55 11.35
CA ASP A 105 7.29 -6.12 12.77
C ASP A 105 6.99 -4.64 12.98
N GLY A 106 6.07 -4.10 12.19
CA GLY A 106 5.70 -2.69 12.22
C GLY A 106 6.59 -1.76 11.41
N ARG A 107 7.69 -2.25 10.82
CA ARG A 107 8.60 -1.43 10.02
C ARG A 107 8.03 -1.15 8.65
N VAL A 108 8.15 0.09 8.22
CA VAL A 108 7.77 0.53 6.89
C VAL A 108 9.01 0.62 6.01
N THR A 109 8.95 0.03 4.83
CA THR A 109 10.05 0.07 3.87
C THR A 109 9.85 1.23 2.90
N ASN A 110 10.86 2.07 2.75
CA ASN A 110 10.87 3.15 1.78
C ASN A 110 10.93 2.57 0.35
N PRO A 111 9.93 2.82 -0.50
CA PRO A 111 9.87 2.24 -1.84
C PRO A 111 10.99 2.73 -2.77
N ARG A 112 11.61 3.88 -2.49
CA ARG A 112 12.70 4.43 -3.30
C ARG A 112 14.05 3.80 -2.96
N SER A 113 14.33 3.60 -1.68
CA SER A 113 15.64 3.12 -1.20
C SER A 113 15.67 1.64 -0.85
N GLY A 114 14.49 1.01 -0.70
CA GLY A 114 14.37 -0.39 -0.28
C GLY A 114 14.78 -0.66 1.17
N ASN A 115 15.10 0.36 1.96
CA ASN A 115 15.43 0.25 3.38
C ASN A 115 14.33 0.86 4.27
N THR A 116 14.52 0.89 5.57
CA THR A 116 13.54 1.42 6.55
C THR A 116 13.81 2.87 6.96
N PHE A 117 14.75 3.56 6.29
CA PHE A 117 15.04 4.96 6.52
C PHE A 117 14.29 5.83 5.51
N TYR A 118 13.74 6.92 5.98
CA TYR A 118 13.08 7.92 5.17
C TYR A 118 13.80 9.25 5.28
N GLU A 119 14.01 9.93 4.16
CA GLU A 119 14.36 11.34 4.17
C GLU A 119 13.10 12.16 4.52
N VAL A 120 13.30 13.31 5.16
CA VAL A 120 12.17 14.18 5.54
C VAL A 120 11.31 14.53 4.32
N ALA A 121 11.94 14.73 3.16
CA ALA A 121 11.25 15.03 1.90
C ALA A 121 10.43 13.86 1.33
N ASP A 122 10.67 12.63 1.78
CA ASP A 122 9.95 11.43 1.34
C ASP A 122 8.81 11.04 2.30
N LEU A 123 8.68 11.76 3.42
CA LEU A 123 7.61 11.51 4.40
C LEU A 123 6.34 12.25 4.01
N ASP A 124 5.20 11.56 4.18
CA ASP A 124 3.92 12.25 4.15
C ASP A 124 3.86 13.31 5.24
N THR A 125 3.23 14.43 4.94
CA THR A 125 3.10 15.58 5.86
C THR A 125 2.54 15.18 7.21
N ASP A 126 1.51 14.31 7.24
CA ASP A 126 0.88 13.85 8.48
C ASP A 126 1.83 12.99 9.32
N ILE A 127 2.66 12.15 8.66
CA ILE A 127 3.69 11.36 9.35
C ILE A 127 4.75 12.29 9.94
N PHE A 128 5.22 13.26 9.15
CA PHE A 128 6.22 14.22 9.60
C PHE A 128 5.76 14.94 10.88
N PHE A 129 4.57 15.53 10.88
CA PHE A 129 4.04 16.22 12.06
C PHE A 129 3.80 15.29 13.25
N ALA A 130 3.43 14.04 13.02
CA ALA A 130 3.21 13.08 14.09
C ALA A 130 4.52 12.67 14.81
N ILE A 131 5.66 12.73 14.13
CA ILE A 131 6.96 12.30 14.68
C ILE A 131 7.93 13.43 14.98
N ASP A 132 7.67 14.65 14.53
CA ASP A 132 8.65 15.76 14.62
C ASP A 132 9.06 16.06 16.05
N GLY A 133 8.12 16.10 16.98
CA GLY A 133 8.37 16.32 18.42
C GLY A 133 8.80 15.08 19.21
N LEU A 134 8.89 13.90 18.58
CA LEU A 134 9.21 12.67 19.30
C LEU A 134 10.72 12.51 19.50
N LYS A 135 11.10 11.94 20.65
CA LYS A 135 12.45 11.40 20.88
C LYS A 135 12.56 10.02 20.22
N GLU A 136 13.79 9.56 19.99
CA GLU A 136 14.05 8.20 19.53
C GLU A 136 13.39 7.17 20.46
N GLY A 137 12.73 6.17 19.90
CA GLY A 137 11.89 5.21 20.62
C GLY A 137 10.48 5.70 20.93
N GLY A 138 10.20 7.01 20.79
CA GLY A 138 8.90 7.60 21.09
C GLY A 138 7.79 7.14 20.14
N ILE A 139 6.55 7.23 20.63
CA ILE A 139 5.35 6.79 19.90
C ILE A 139 4.40 7.97 19.79
N SER A 140 3.86 8.19 18.58
CA SER A 140 2.89 9.26 18.34
C SER A 140 1.59 9.06 19.10
N GLU A 141 0.79 10.12 19.21
CA GLU A 141 -0.64 9.98 19.45
C GLU A 141 -1.30 9.25 18.27
N PRO A 142 -2.48 8.63 18.47
CA PRO A 142 -3.25 8.08 17.35
C PRO A 142 -3.54 9.16 16.31
N THR A 143 -3.06 8.97 15.09
CA THR A 143 -3.27 9.89 13.97
C THR A 143 -4.21 9.28 12.95
N VAL A 144 -5.16 10.07 12.44
CA VAL A 144 -6.05 9.64 11.37
C VAL A 144 -5.28 9.58 10.06
N PHE A 145 -5.39 8.47 9.38
CA PHE A 145 -4.89 8.27 8.02
C PHE A 145 -6.07 8.07 7.07
N ARG A 146 -6.01 8.73 5.93
CA ARG A 146 -7.00 8.56 4.86
C ARG A 146 -6.35 7.79 3.71
N ALA A 147 -6.86 6.59 3.45
CA ALA A 147 -6.39 5.78 2.35
C ALA A 147 -6.85 6.34 0.98
N PRO A 148 -6.21 5.96 -0.14
CA PRO A 148 -6.59 6.41 -1.48
C PRO A 148 -8.02 6.06 -1.89
N ASP A 149 -8.61 5.02 -1.32
CA ASP A 149 -10.02 4.62 -1.53
C ASP A 149 -11.02 5.44 -0.72
N GLY A 150 -10.52 6.44 0.06
CA GLY A 150 -11.31 7.30 0.93
C GLY A 150 -11.57 6.76 2.34
N SER A 151 -11.19 5.52 2.62
CA SER A 151 -11.33 4.91 3.95
C SER A 151 -10.47 5.63 4.99
N ARG A 152 -10.97 5.73 6.22
CA ARG A 152 -10.29 6.40 7.33
C ARG A 152 -9.85 5.37 8.36
N TYR A 153 -8.59 5.47 8.78
CA TYR A 153 -7.98 4.57 9.76
C TYR A 153 -7.21 5.38 10.80
N TYR A 154 -7.04 4.81 11.99
CA TYR A 154 -6.05 5.30 12.93
C TYR A 154 -4.75 4.52 12.82
N ARG A 155 -3.64 5.23 12.99
CA ARG A 155 -2.31 4.62 13.08
C ARG A 155 -1.52 5.18 14.26
N LEU A 156 -0.65 4.35 14.81
CA LEU A 156 0.42 4.72 15.72
C LEU A 156 1.75 4.64 14.97
N ILE A 157 2.62 5.61 15.20
CA ILE A 157 3.92 5.68 14.57
C ILE A 157 4.98 5.68 15.66
N GLN A 158 5.95 4.76 15.56
CA GLN A 158 7.12 4.74 16.43
C GLN A 158 8.32 5.30 15.67
N LEU A 159 8.96 6.32 16.24
CA LEU A 159 10.24 6.82 15.75
C LEU A 159 11.36 5.95 16.30
N GLN A 160 11.92 5.05 15.49
CA GLN A 160 12.99 4.15 15.95
C GLN A 160 14.33 4.87 16.13
N SER A 161 14.69 5.73 15.16
CA SER A 161 15.94 6.49 15.20
C SER A 161 15.82 7.74 14.35
N ARG A 162 16.65 8.72 14.63
CA ARG A 162 16.79 9.97 13.86
C ARG A 162 18.27 10.21 13.57
N THR A 163 18.65 10.16 12.31
CA THR A 163 20.01 10.49 11.91
C THR A 163 20.26 11.99 11.94
N LYS A 164 21.42 12.41 12.43
CA LYS A 164 21.82 13.81 12.32
C LYS A 164 22.21 14.14 10.87
N PRO A 165 22.02 15.39 10.43
CA PRO A 165 22.49 15.81 9.11
C PRO A 165 23.98 15.47 8.94
N HIS A 166 24.33 14.80 7.85
CA HIS A 166 25.69 14.40 7.55
C HIS A 166 25.94 14.42 6.04
N LYS A 167 27.21 14.47 5.63
CA LYS A 167 27.57 14.24 4.22
C LYS A 167 27.38 12.77 3.89
N ALA A 168 26.79 12.50 2.71
CA ALA A 168 26.57 11.14 2.24
C ALA A 168 27.86 10.31 2.30
N ASN A 169 27.78 9.13 2.89
CA ASN A 169 28.89 8.20 3.06
C ASN A 169 28.46 6.75 2.83
N LEU A 170 29.41 5.90 2.43
CA LEU A 170 29.12 4.50 2.08
C LEU A 170 28.62 3.66 3.27
N LYS A 171 28.84 4.08 4.51
CA LYS A 171 28.42 3.33 5.69
C LYS A 171 26.93 3.51 5.97
N GLN A 172 26.40 4.73 5.78
CA GLN A 172 25.02 5.09 6.12
C GLN A 172 24.12 5.20 4.90
N ASP A 173 24.67 5.61 3.73
CA ASP A 173 23.93 5.95 2.52
C ASP A 173 24.27 5.03 1.34
N TYR A 174 24.73 3.81 1.60
CA TYR A 174 25.19 2.88 0.54
C TYR A 174 24.17 2.75 -0.59
N ASN A 175 22.92 2.47 -0.28
CA ASN A 175 21.88 2.25 -1.30
C ASN A 175 21.64 3.51 -2.16
N LYS A 176 21.69 4.70 -1.53
CA LYS A 176 21.51 5.97 -2.23
C LYS A 176 22.69 6.24 -3.18
N ILE A 177 23.91 6.04 -2.70
CA ILE A 177 25.13 6.20 -3.50
C ILE A 177 25.16 5.17 -4.63
N GLN A 178 24.80 3.92 -4.35
CA GLN A 178 24.74 2.86 -5.36
C GLN A 178 23.69 3.19 -6.45
N ALA A 179 22.49 3.63 -6.07
CA ALA A 179 21.46 4.03 -7.01
C ALA A 179 21.93 5.19 -7.91
N ALA A 180 22.52 6.23 -7.33
CA ALA A 180 23.04 7.37 -8.08
C ALA A 180 24.17 6.95 -9.04
N ALA A 181 25.10 6.10 -8.60
CA ALA A 181 26.18 5.59 -9.44
C ALA A 181 25.65 4.70 -10.58
N LEU A 182 24.60 3.91 -10.32
CA LEU A 182 23.96 3.09 -11.35
C LEU A 182 23.28 3.95 -12.42
N GLU A 183 22.55 4.98 -12.01
CA GLU A 183 21.89 5.91 -12.94
C GLU A 183 22.93 6.69 -13.78
N GLN A 184 24.00 7.17 -13.17
CA GLN A 184 25.09 7.79 -13.91
C GLN A 184 25.73 6.84 -14.92
N LYS A 185 25.96 5.57 -14.54
CA LYS A 185 26.51 4.56 -15.42
C LYS A 185 25.56 4.24 -16.59
N LYS A 186 24.27 4.14 -16.34
CA LYS A 186 23.24 3.94 -17.36
C LYS A 186 23.23 5.12 -18.34
N ALA A 187 23.20 6.35 -17.84
CA ALA A 187 23.20 7.56 -18.66
C ALA A 187 24.43 7.62 -19.57
N SER A 188 25.64 7.41 -19.02
CA SER A 188 26.88 7.42 -19.82
C SER A 188 26.95 6.26 -20.83
N TYR A 189 26.40 5.10 -20.51
CA TYR A 189 26.30 3.98 -21.46
C TYR A 189 25.33 4.30 -22.60
N THR A 190 24.16 4.85 -22.26
CA THR A 190 23.15 5.23 -23.27
C THR A 190 23.70 6.31 -24.19
N GLU A 191 24.37 7.31 -23.66
CA GLU A 191 25.02 8.37 -24.46
C GLU A 191 26.05 7.78 -25.47
N LYS A 192 26.94 6.94 -24.98
CA LYS A 192 27.90 6.24 -25.86
C LYS A 192 27.22 5.39 -26.92
N TRP A 193 26.21 4.62 -26.51
CA TRP A 193 25.47 3.78 -27.47
C TRP A 193 24.75 4.61 -28.54
N VAL A 194 24.12 5.73 -28.13
CA VAL A 194 23.48 6.65 -29.11
C VAL A 194 24.51 7.20 -30.08
N ILE A 195 25.66 7.69 -29.61
CA ILE A 195 26.72 8.24 -30.46
C ILE A 195 27.23 7.18 -31.47
N GLU A 196 27.44 5.93 -30.99
CA GLU A 196 27.86 4.83 -31.87
C GLU A 196 26.81 4.50 -32.93
N ARG A 197 25.53 4.47 -32.55
CA ARG A 197 24.42 4.19 -33.46
C ARG A 197 24.20 5.30 -34.49
N LEU A 198 24.31 6.56 -34.06
CA LEU A 198 24.20 7.70 -34.97
C LEU A 198 25.21 7.65 -36.13
N ARG A 199 26.41 7.10 -35.88
CA ARG A 199 27.45 6.94 -36.94
C ARG A 199 27.07 5.94 -38.02
N SER A 200 26.20 4.98 -37.72
CA SER A 200 25.79 3.89 -38.60
C SER A 200 24.33 3.97 -39.08
N THR A 201 23.58 4.95 -38.62
CA THR A 201 22.16 5.11 -38.90
C THR A 201 21.95 6.31 -39.83
N PHE A 202 21.20 6.12 -40.90
CA PHE A 202 20.75 7.26 -41.72
C PHE A 202 19.73 8.09 -40.93
N LEU A 203 20.03 9.38 -40.80
CA LEU A 203 19.16 10.35 -40.15
C LEU A 203 18.66 11.36 -41.16
N SER A 204 17.37 11.53 -41.26
CA SER A 204 16.72 12.63 -41.96
C SER A 204 15.91 13.45 -40.94
N ILE A 205 16.35 14.67 -40.70
CA ILE A 205 15.65 15.60 -39.80
C ILE A 205 14.84 16.56 -40.68
N ASP A 206 13.58 16.74 -40.35
CA ASP A 206 12.75 17.74 -41.00
C ASP A 206 13.33 19.13 -40.74
N PRO A 207 13.48 19.98 -41.78
CA PRO A 207 14.05 21.33 -41.63
C PRO A 207 13.39 22.20 -40.54
N MET A 208 12.16 21.91 -40.20
CA MET A 208 11.45 22.60 -39.13
C MET A 208 12.09 22.39 -37.75
N TYR A 209 12.86 21.31 -37.56
CA TYR A 209 13.51 20.94 -36.31
C TYR A 209 15.04 21.09 -36.30
N GLU A 210 15.63 21.59 -37.40
CA GLU A 210 17.08 21.77 -37.50
C GLU A 210 17.66 22.86 -36.61
N ASN A 211 16.80 23.75 -36.09
CA ASN A 211 17.18 24.90 -35.26
C ASN A 211 16.57 24.85 -33.84
N CYS A 212 16.26 23.69 -33.30
CA CYS A 212 15.79 23.51 -31.92
C CYS A 212 16.91 23.24 -30.94
#